data_86d4a29d079ebab3e0bd15f49181b917
#
_entry.id   86d4a29d079ebab3e0bd15f49181b917
#
_cell.length_a   1.000
_cell.length_b   1.000
_cell.length_c   1.000
_cell.angle_alpha   90.00
_cell.angle_beta   90.00
_cell.angle_gamma   90.00
#
_symmetry.space_group_name_H-M   'P 1'
#
loop_
_entity.id
_entity.type
_entity.pdbx_description
1 polymer ?
#
loop_
_entity_poly.entity_id
_entity_poly.type
_entity_poly.pdbx_seq_one_letter_code
_entity_poly.pdbx_strand_id
1 'polypeptide(L)'
;IVGGVHMPLDGQADPVGITNVLAKAARMEGVNIIEKCPVKKIIVKNKKIEGVDSQQGKIDCKYVVLASGMWSRQIASDVGVSVPLYPDEHFYIITEPIEGINKNLPTLRDFNNCLYIKEDAGKLLVGLFEPNAKAAFRNQDRIPEDFSFGEFQEDFEHFEPYLSAATKRIPSLAKVGIRKFFSGPESFTPDTNCLLGEAPEVKNFFVCCGFNSIGIVTAGGAGRITADWMSKGFVQEDLFSLDIRRFEKFHSSRKFIMERVTETLGNLYAMHWPYKQLKTSRNQKLFPYHKELKEAGACFGAVAGFERPMWYATNNKKAQYEYSFNYQNWYPAAEYETTTARKHVALFELTPFAKFDLKGDYAHQELQ
;
A
#
# COMPACT_ATOMS: atom_id res chain seq x y z
N ILE A 1 6.78 -16.55 -24.61
CA ILE A 1 6.54 -15.10 -24.51
C ILE A 1 5.59 -14.71 -25.63
N VAL A 2 4.48 -14.07 -25.27
CA VAL A 2 3.48 -13.60 -26.25
C VAL A 2 3.83 -12.19 -26.72
N GLY A 3 4.41 -11.38 -25.87
CA GLY A 3 4.84 -10.01 -26.16
C GLY A 3 5.56 -9.37 -24.99
N GLY A 4 6.07 -8.17 -25.20
CA GLY A 4 6.70 -7.35 -24.17
C GLY A 4 6.61 -5.87 -24.54
N VAL A 5 6.72 -5.02 -23.54
CA VAL A 5 6.79 -3.56 -23.69
C VAL A 5 8.19 -3.11 -23.25
N HIS A 6 8.89 -2.39 -24.14
CA HIS A 6 10.17 -1.77 -23.81
C HIS A 6 9.97 -0.29 -23.53
N MET A 7 10.49 0.17 -22.39
CA MET A 7 10.42 1.58 -21.94
C MET A 7 11.85 2.17 -21.96
N PRO A 8 12.32 2.71 -23.09
CA PRO A 8 13.72 3.10 -23.27
C PRO A 8 14.13 4.31 -22.43
N LEU A 9 13.18 5.08 -21.92
CA LEU A 9 13.41 6.24 -21.05
C LEU A 9 13.34 5.90 -19.56
N ASP A 10 13.07 4.63 -19.20
CA ASP A 10 13.15 4.17 -17.82
C ASP A 10 14.62 3.96 -17.42
N GLY A 11 14.88 3.85 -16.11
CA GLY A 11 16.24 3.76 -15.62
C GLY A 11 16.36 3.05 -14.27
N GLN A 12 17.59 2.98 -13.79
CA GLN A 12 17.92 2.47 -12.46
C GLN A 12 18.52 3.61 -11.64
N ALA A 13 18.17 3.66 -10.35
CA ALA A 13 18.75 4.60 -9.40
C ALA A 13 19.65 3.87 -8.40
N ASP A 14 20.72 4.52 -7.98
CA ASP A 14 21.44 4.15 -6.77
C ASP A 14 20.68 4.69 -5.56
N PRO A 15 20.09 3.82 -4.70
CA PRO A 15 19.28 4.26 -3.56
C PRO A 15 20.07 5.10 -2.56
N VAL A 16 21.32 4.75 -2.32
CA VAL A 16 22.21 5.46 -1.39
C VAL A 16 22.60 6.81 -1.98
N GLY A 17 23.02 6.82 -3.24
CA GLY A 17 23.43 8.03 -3.95
C GLY A 17 22.31 9.06 -4.02
N ILE A 18 21.09 8.67 -4.42
CA ILE A 18 19.96 9.60 -4.53
C ILE A 18 19.56 10.16 -3.16
N THR A 19 19.56 9.34 -2.11
CA THR A 19 19.24 9.79 -0.75
C THR A 19 20.28 10.80 -0.25
N ASN A 20 21.56 10.54 -0.48
CA ASN A 20 22.64 11.45 -0.09
C ASN A 20 22.60 12.77 -0.86
N VAL A 21 22.27 12.75 -2.15
CA VAL A 21 22.12 13.96 -2.97
C VAL A 21 20.96 14.81 -2.46
N LEU A 22 19.79 14.20 -2.18
CA LEU A 22 18.66 14.91 -1.61
C LEU A 22 18.97 15.51 -0.22
N ALA A 23 19.63 14.75 0.65
CA ALA A 23 20.04 15.25 1.96
C ALA A 23 21.05 16.41 1.84
N LYS A 24 22.01 16.32 0.90
CA LYS A 24 22.96 17.41 0.63
C LYS A 24 22.23 18.66 0.14
N ALA A 25 21.33 18.53 -0.82
CA ALA A 25 20.53 19.65 -1.34
C ALA A 25 19.70 20.31 -0.21
N ALA A 26 19.03 19.51 0.63
CA ALA A 26 18.29 20.03 1.76
C ALA A 26 19.17 20.84 2.73
N ARG A 27 20.40 20.34 3.05
CA ARG A 27 21.35 21.08 3.89
C ARG A 27 21.78 22.41 3.25
N MET A 28 21.95 22.43 1.93
CA MET A 28 22.30 23.67 1.20
C MET A 28 21.20 24.74 1.29
N GLU A 29 19.94 24.29 1.41
CA GLU A 29 18.76 25.16 1.63
C GLU A 29 18.49 25.46 3.11
N GLY A 30 19.44 25.12 4.01
CA GLY A 30 19.37 25.45 5.44
C GLY A 30 18.63 24.44 6.31
N VAL A 31 18.29 23.26 5.77
CA VAL A 31 17.68 22.20 6.58
C VAL A 31 18.72 21.60 7.53
N ASN A 32 18.40 21.53 8.82
CA ASN A 32 19.23 20.87 9.81
C ASN A 32 18.90 19.39 9.88
N ILE A 33 19.78 18.53 9.39
CA ILE A 33 19.66 17.07 9.44
C ILE A 33 20.51 16.55 10.59
N ILE A 34 19.85 16.04 11.62
CA ILE A 34 20.49 15.50 12.82
C ILE A 34 20.42 13.97 12.75
N GLU A 35 21.58 13.36 12.52
CA GLU A 35 21.72 11.91 12.47
C GLU A 35 21.93 11.32 13.88
N LYS A 36 21.65 10.02 14.04
CA LYS A 36 21.81 9.29 15.32
C LYS A 36 21.09 9.98 16.49
N CYS A 37 19.93 10.56 16.20
CA CYS A 37 19.09 11.26 17.16
C CYS A 37 17.67 10.67 17.18
N PRO A 38 17.47 9.51 17.83
CA PRO A 38 16.14 8.90 17.93
C PRO A 38 15.14 9.85 18.60
N VAL A 39 13.96 9.96 18.00
CA VAL A 39 12.81 10.61 18.62
C VAL A 39 12.15 9.60 19.57
N LYS A 40 12.16 9.88 20.85
CA LYS A 40 11.60 9.01 21.89
C LYS A 40 10.10 9.16 22.02
N LYS A 41 9.59 10.38 21.81
CA LYS A 41 8.19 10.70 21.99
C LYS A 41 7.77 11.89 21.14
N ILE A 42 6.59 11.84 20.56
CA ILE A 42 5.91 12.98 19.95
C ILE A 42 5.05 13.64 21.03
N ILE A 43 5.18 14.96 21.21
CA ILE A 43 4.49 15.72 22.25
C ILE A 43 3.22 16.30 21.66
N VAL A 44 2.07 15.81 22.16
CA VAL A 44 0.74 16.24 21.76
C VAL A 44 0.01 16.84 22.94
N LYS A 45 -0.59 18.02 22.78
CA LYS A 45 -1.47 18.64 23.75
C LYS A 45 -2.73 19.16 23.08
N ASN A 46 -3.87 18.90 23.67
CA ASN A 46 -5.18 19.27 23.12
C ASN A 46 -5.36 18.82 21.66
N LYS A 47 -4.96 17.59 21.35
CA LYS A 47 -4.98 17.01 19.98
C LYS A 47 -4.21 17.83 18.93
N LYS A 48 -3.11 18.47 19.32
CA LYS A 48 -2.26 19.27 18.45
C LYS A 48 -0.79 19.00 18.78
N ILE A 49 0.07 19.04 17.77
CA ILE A 49 1.52 18.96 17.94
C ILE A 49 2.05 20.16 18.71
N GLU A 50 2.93 19.90 19.69
CA GLU A 50 3.75 20.88 20.39
C GLU A 50 5.25 20.68 20.11
N GLY A 51 5.68 19.45 19.82
CA GLY A 51 7.09 19.15 19.60
C GLY A 51 7.40 17.66 19.63
N VAL A 52 8.67 17.37 19.76
CA VAL A 52 9.18 16.00 19.96
C VAL A 52 10.19 15.98 21.10
N ASP A 53 10.27 14.88 21.81
CA ASP A 53 11.35 14.56 22.74
C ASP A 53 12.34 13.62 22.06
N SER A 54 13.57 14.07 21.92
CA SER A 54 14.63 13.32 21.25
C SER A 54 15.74 12.94 22.24
N GLN A 55 16.70 12.15 21.77
CA GLN A 55 17.89 11.83 22.57
C GLN A 55 18.71 13.08 22.95
N GLN A 56 18.62 14.16 22.13
CA GLN A 56 19.31 15.43 22.38
C GLN A 56 18.46 16.46 23.14
N GLY A 57 17.28 16.05 23.62
CA GLY A 57 16.34 16.88 24.35
C GLY A 57 15.08 17.23 23.58
N LYS A 58 14.26 18.09 24.17
CA LYS A 58 13.01 18.55 23.60
C LYS A 58 13.24 19.53 22.44
N ILE A 59 12.50 19.33 21.35
CA ILE A 59 12.44 20.22 20.20
C ILE A 59 10.99 20.68 20.05
N ASP A 60 10.74 21.97 20.26
CA ASP A 60 9.43 22.55 20.01
C ASP A 60 9.25 22.78 18.51
N CYS A 61 8.12 22.35 17.96
CA CYS A 61 7.82 22.53 16.54
C CYS A 61 6.33 22.69 16.28
N LYS A 62 6.01 23.37 15.18
CA LYS A 62 4.63 23.61 14.76
C LYS A 62 4.03 22.38 14.09
N TYR A 63 4.82 21.65 13.34
CA TYR A 63 4.42 20.48 12.57
C TYR A 63 5.35 19.32 12.83
N VAL A 64 4.84 18.09 12.74
CA VAL A 64 5.62 16.87 12.65
C VAL A 64 5.22 16.14 11.38
N VAL A 65 6.20 15.69 10.58
CA VAL A 65 6.00 14.79 9.45
C VAL A 65 6.55 13.43 9.81
N LEU A 66 5.70 12.43 9.86
CA LEU A 66 6.08 11.04 10.11
C LEU A 66 6.46 10.37 8.80
N ALA A 67 7.77 10.16 8.60
CA ALA A 67 8.34 9.49 7.42
C ALA A 67 9.22 8.30 7.84
N SER A 68 8.75 7.53 8.83
CA SER A 68 9.54 6.51 9.54
C SER A 68 9.41 5.10 8.93
N GLY A 69 9.01 4.98 7.65
CA GLY A 69 8.90 3.70 6.97
C GLY A 69 8.01 2.71 7.73
N MET A 70 8.48 1.49 7.91
CA MET A 70 7.72 0.42 8.56
C MET A 70 7.37 0.69 10.03
N TRP A 71 8.13 1.55 10.73
CA TRP A 71 7.85 1.92 12.14
C TRP A 71 6.72 2.96 12.28
N SER A 72 6.26 3.57 11.17
CA SER A 72 5.29 4.67 11.22
C SER A 72 3.99 4.29 11.94
N ARG A 73 3.49 3.07 11.74
CA ARG A 73 2.27 2.60 12.42
C ARG A 73 2.41 2.63 13.94
N GLN A 74 3.48 2.08 14.49
CA GLN A 74 3.65 2.01 15.94
C GLN A 74 3.96 3.37 16.57
N ILE A 75 4.75 4.21 15.91
CA ILE A 75 5.05 5.58 16.39
C ILE A 75 3.77 6.44 16.40
N ALA A 76 2.95 6.35 15.35
CA ALA A 76 1.69 7.06 15.28
C ALA A 76 0.69 6.58 16.36
N SER A 77 0.63 5.27 16.60
CA SER A 77 -0.26 4.69 17.60
C SER A 77 0.02 5.19 19.02
N ASP A 78 1.26 5.53 19.35
CA ASP A 78 1.66 6.06 20.66
C ASP A 78 1.04 7.44 20.96
N VAL A 79 0.56 8.13 19.93
CA VAL A 79 -0.17 9.41 20.03
C VAL A 79 -1.61 9.34 19.56
N GLY A 80 -2.13 8.11 19.39
CA GLY A 80 -3.53 7.86 19.05
C GLY A 80 -3.88 8.08 17.57
N VAL A 81 -2.88 8.17 16.68
CA VAL A 81 -3.06 8.31 15.23
C VAL A 81 -3.07 6.94 14.56
N SER A 82 -3.99 6.74 13.64
CA SER A 82 -4.16 5.50 12.89
C SER A 82 -3.42 5.54 11.55
N VAL A 83 -2.31 4.80 11.44
CA VAL A 83 -1.53 4.67 10.18
C VAL A 83 -1.58 3.22 9.72
N PRO A 84 -2.40 2.89 8.71
CA PRO A 84 -2.60 1.53 8.25
C PRO A 84 -1.47 1.10 7.31
N LEU A 85 -0.37 0.65 7.88
CA LEU A 85 0.70 -0.02 7.15
C LEU A 85 1.29 -1.15 8.01
N TYR A 86 1.86 -2.15 7.35
CA TYR A 86 2.56 -3.23 8.02
C TYR A 86 3.66 -3.78 7.10
N PRO A 87 4.80 -4.26 7.65
CA PRO A 87 5.84 -4.85 6.84
C PRO A 87 5.54 -6.30 6.48
N ASP A 88 5.81 -6.64 5.21
CA ASP A 88 5.94 -8.02 4.74
C ASP A 88 7.41 -8.38 4.54
N GLU A 89 7.73 -9.66 4.57
CA GLU A 89 9.01 -10.18 4.14
C GLU A 89 9.13 -10.04 2.63
N HIS A 90 10.18 -9.40 2.16
CA HIS A 90 10.45 -9.22 0.74
C HIS A 90 11.76 -9.91 0.36
N PHE A 91 11.74 -10.67 -0.73
CA PHE A 91 12.81 -11.58 -1.10
C PHE A 91 13.47 -11.19 -2.42
N TYR A 92 14.80 -11.29 -2.45
CA TYR A 92 15.55 -11.33 -3.69
C TYR A 92 16.87 -12.10 -3.51
N ILE A 93 17.40 -12.60 -4.64
CA ILE A 93 18.76 -13.16 -4.68
C ILE A 93 19.64 -12.27 -5.54
N ILE A 94 20.93 -12.32 -5.27
CA ILE A 94 21.99 -11.83 -6.14
C ILE A 94 22.84 -13.02 -6.56
N THR A 95 23.03 -13.18 -7.88
CA THR A 95 23.85 -14.27 -8.42
C THR A 95 25.34 -14.02 -8.23
N GLU A 96 26.16 -15.05 -8.40
CA GLU A 96 27.56 -14.86 -8.75
C GLU A 96 27.69 -14.17 -10.12
N PRO A 97 28.87 -13.60 -10.45
CA PRO A 97 29.08 -12.94 -11.73
C PRO A 97 28.78 -13.85 -12.93
N ILE A 98 28.13 -13.31 -13.95
CA ILE A 98 27.77 -14.01 -15.18
C ILE A 98 28.68 -13.51 -16.30
N GLU A 99 29.47 -14.39 -16.87
CA GLU A 99 30.37 -14.05 -17.98
C GLU A 99 29.57 -13.57 -19.18
N GLY A 100 30.04 -12.47 -19.80
CA GLY A 100 29.41 -11.90 -20.99
C GLY A 100 28.07 -11.19 -20.79
N ILE A 101 27.64 -10.98 -19.54
CA ILE A 101 26.40 -10.21 -19.29
C ILE A 101 26.55 -8.75 -19.77
N ASN A 102 25.55 -8.26 -20.47
CA ASN A 102 25.50 -6.86 -20.85
C ASN A 102 25.11 -5.99 -19.67
N LYS A 103 25.97 -5.05 -19.28
CA LYS A 103 25.75 -4.13 -18.16
C LYS A 103 24.63 -3.09 -18.39
N ASN A 104 24.18 -2.96 -19.62
CA ASN A 104 23.11 -2.03 -20.01
C ASN A 104 21.76 -2.76 -20.23
N LEU A 105 21.57 -3.93 -19.63
CA LEU A 105 20.28 -4.60 -19.68
C LEU A 105 19.21 -3.74 -18.98
N PRO A 106 18.02 -3.59 -19.60
CA PRO A 106 16.89 -2.99 -18.93
C PRO A 106 16.44 -3.89 -17.77
N THR A 107 15.82 -3.29 -16.75
CA THR A 107 15.12 -4.08 -15.73
C THR A 107 13.97 -4.84 -16.37
N LEU A 108 13.99 -6.16 -16.23
CA LEU A 108 12.91 -7.05 -16.68
C LEU A 108 11.86 -7.17 -15.57
N ARG A 109 10.60 -7.00 -15.94
CA ARG A 109 9.45 -7.35 -15.08
C ARG A 109 8.62 -8.44 -15.76
N ASP A 110 8.51 -9.58 -15.11
CA ASP A 110 7.68 -10.71 -15.56
C ASP A 110 6.46 -10.85 -14.64
N PHE A 111 5.41 -10.14 -14.97
CA PHE A 111 4.19 -10.08 -14.16
C PHE A 111 3.51 -11.45 -14.00
N ASN A 112 3.60 -12.32 -15.00
CA ASN A 112 2.99 -13.65 -14.96
C ASN A 112 3.67 -14.57 -13.94
N ASN A 113 4.97 -14.37 -13.72
CA ASN A 113 5.75 -15.16 -12.77
C ASN A 113 6.11 -14.36 -11.50
N CYS A 114 5.53 -13.17 -11.32
CA CYS A 114 5.75 -12.28 -10.17
C CYS A 114 7.22 -11.86 -9.97
N LEU A 115 8.03 -11.79 -11.05
CA LEU A 115 9.47 -11.59 -10.99
C LEU A 115 9.86 -10.18 -11.46
N TYR A 116 10.87 -9.62 -10.82
CA TYR A 116 11.69 -8.56 -11.37
C TYR A 116 13.16 -8.98 -11.40
N ILE A 117 13.84 -8.65 -12.48
CA ILE A 117 15.24 -9.03 -12.69
C ILE A 117 15.99 -7.81 -13.20
N LYS A 118 17.10 -7.47 -12.56
CA LYS A 118 17.97 -6.39 -13.00
C LYS A 118 19.44 -6.80 -12.99
N GLU A 119 20.19 -6.18 -13.88
CA GLU A 119 21.65 -6.25 -13.84
C GLU A 119 22.20 -5.52 -12.61
N ASP A 120 23.21 -6.07 -11.96
CA ASP A 120 23.85 -5.55 -10.77
C ASP A 120 25.37 -5.83 -10.78
N ALA A 121 26.12 -4.94 -11.41
CA ALA A 121 27.59 -5.02 -11.51
C ALA A 121 28.12 -6.39 -12.00
N GLY A 122 27.63 -6.87 -13.13
CA GLY A 122 28.01 -8.15 -13.73
C GLY A 122 27.28 -9.36 -13.18
N LYS A 123 26.30 -9.14 -12.33
CA LYS A 123 25.43 -10.15 -11.69
C LYS A 123 23.98 -9.88 -12.05
N LEU A 124 23.09 -10.79 -11.71
CA LEU A 124 21.64 -10.55 -11.74
C LEU A 124 21.08 -10.52 -10.32
N LEU A 125 20.29 -9.49 -10.04
CA LEU A 125 19.38 -9.46 -8.92
C LEU A 125 18.03 -9.98 -9.41
N VAL A 126 17.50 -11.01 -8.76
CA VAL A 126 16.20 -11.62 -9.05
C VAL A 126 15.34 -11.52 -7.80
N GLY A 127 14.27 -10.76 -7.88
CA GLY A 127 13.32 -10.58 -6.78
C GLY A 127 11.90 -10.85 -7.22
N LEU A 128 10.96 -10.82 -6.27
CA LEU A 128 9.58 -11.22 -6.51
C LEU A 128 8.57 -10.33 -5.78
N PHE A 129 7.35 -10.32 -6.33
CA PHE A 129 6.15 -9.78 -5.70
C PHE A 129 5.06 -10.85 -5.76
N GLU A 130 5.17 -11.81 -4.85
CA GLU A 130 4.37 -13.03 -4.84
C GLU A 130 2.97 -12.80 -4.26
N PRO A 131 1.95 -13.54 -4.72
CA PRO A 131 0.55 -13.32 -4.34
C PRO A 131 0.20 -13.73 -2.90
N ASN A 132 1.06 -14.48 -2.23
CA ASN A 132 0.87 -14.96 -0.85
C ASN A 132 2.12 -14.61 -0.01
N ALA A 133 2.35 -13.32 0.16
CA ALA A 133 3.47 -12.82 0.92
C ALA A 133 3.40 -13.20 2.41
N LYS A 134 4.50 -13.05 3.10
CA LYS A 134 4.62 -13.34 4.53
C LYS A 134 4.69 -12.03 5.33
N ALA A 135 3.71 -11.80 6.19
CA ALA A 135 3.79 -10.67 7.12
C ALA A 135 5.00 -10.83 8.05
N ALA A 136 5.85 -9.81 8.12
CA ALA A 136 7.01 -9.79 8.98
C ALA A 136 6.62 -9.64 10.47
N PHE A 137 7.50 -9.97 11.39
CA PHE A 137 7.31 -9.79 12.84
C PHE A 137 5.99 -10.33 13.40
N ARG A 138 5.50 -11.45 12.86
CA ARG A 138 4.16 -12.01 13.20
C ARG A 138 3.98 -12.31 14.68
N ASN A 139 5.05 -12.71 15.36
CA ASN A 139 5.04 -13.13 16.76
C ASN A 139 5.44 -12.01 17.72
N GLN A 140 5.53 -10.76 17.23
CA GLN A 140 5.93 -9.60 18.03
C GLN A 140 4.83 -8.55 17.97
N ASP A 141 4.53 -7.91 19.10
CA ASP A 141 3.52 -6.84 19.15
C ASP A 141 3.98 -5.56 18.45
N ARG A 142 5.28 -5.30 18.49
CA ARG A 142 5.93 -4.15 17.86
C ARG A 142 7.16 -4.60 17.08
N ILE A 143 7.52 -3.85 16.05
CA ILE A 143 8.80 -3.99 15.38
C ILE A 143 9.89 -3.57 16.39
N PRO A 144 10.95 -4.34 16.59
CA PRO A 144 12.02 -3.98 17.52
C PRO A 144 12.64 -2.62 17.18
N GLU A 145 12.91 -1.81 18.19
CA GLU A 145 13.48 -0.47 18.00
C GLU A 145 14.92 -0.52 17.50
N ASP A 146 15.63 -1.59 17.81
CA ASP A 146 17.01 -1.86 17.42
C ASP A 146 17.14 -2.63 16.10
N PHE A 147 16.02 -2.99 15.45
CA PHE A 147 16.03 -3.65 14.14
C PHE A 147 16.49 -2.66 13.06
N SER A 148 17.79 -2.55 12.88
CA SER A 148 18.44 -1.69 11.88
C SER A 148 19.32 -2.52 10.98
N PHE A 149 19.15 -2.39 9.65
CA PHE A 149 19.85 -3.20 8.65
C PHE A 149 19.72 -4.72 8.86
N GLY A 150 18.67 -5.13 9.58
CA GLY A 150 18.42 -6.53 9.85
C GLY A 150 17.84 -7.25 8.65
N GLU A 151 18.18 -8.53 8.53
CA GLU A 151 17.64 -9.44 7.54
C GLU A 151 16.93 -10.59 8.27
N PHE A 152 15.95 -11.21 7.61
CA PHE A 152 15.32 -12.43 8.08
C PHE A 152 16.11 -13.66 7.63
N GLN A 153 15.77 -14.81 8.20
CA GLN A 153 16.33 -16.08 7.78
C GLN A 153 15.98 -16.35 6.32
N GLU A 154 16.90 -16.95 5.58
CA GLU A 154 16.70 -17.38 4.21
C GLU A 154 15.54 -18.39 4.11
N ASP A 155 14.67 -18.20 3.14
CA ASP A 155 13.50 -19.06 2.88
C ASP A 155 13.51 -19.55 1.44
N PHE A 156 14.37 -20.53 1.19
CA PHE A 156 14.52 -21.13 -0.13
C PHE A 156 13.27 -21.89 -0.55
N GLU A 157 12.54 -22.51 0.36
CA GLU A 157 11.31 -23.23 0.06
C GLU A 157 10.24 -22.29 -0.52
N HIS A 158 10.10 -21.11 0.07
CA HIS A 158 9.20 -20.06 -0.43
C HIS A 158 9.66 -19.48 -1.78
N PHE A 159 10.97 -19.33 -1.98
CA PHE A 159 11.56 -18.71 -3.15
C PHE A 159 11.68 -19.65 -4.36
N GLU A 160 11.80 -20.96 -4.14
CA GLU A 160 12.13 -21.97 -5.17
C GLU A 160 11.19 -21.94 -6.39
N PRO A 161 9.86 -21.89 -6.27
CA PRO A 161 8.97 -21.85 -7.44
C PRO A 161 9.25 -20.67 -8.38
N TYR A 162 9.60 -19.52 -7.81
CA TYR A 162 9.92 -18.30 -8.54
C TYR A 162 11.32 -18.36 -9.16
N LEU A 163 12.31 -18.95 -8.46
CA LEU A 163 13.63 -19.20 -9.01
C LEU A 163 13.56 -20.18 -10.20
N SER A 164 12.75 -21.21 -10.11
CA SER A 164 12.49 -22.14 -11.21
C SER A 164 11.88 -21.41 -12.42
N ALA A 165 10.90 -20.52 -12.20
CA ALA A 165 10.32 -19.70 -13.25
C ALA A 165 11.35 -18.71 -13.86
N ALA A 166 12.18 -18.07 -13.02
CA ALA A 166 13.26 -17.18 -13.46
C ALA A 166 14.27 -17.92 -14.34
N THR A 167 14.66 -19.14 -13.96
CA THR A 167 15.59 -20.00 -14.70
C THR A 167 15.02 -20.40 -16.07
N LYS A 168 13.73 -20.68 -16.17
CA LYS A 168 13.05 -20.89 -17.46
C LYS A 168 13.06 -19.64 -18.35
N ARG A 169 12.99 -18.44 -17.72
CA ARG A 169 13.03 -17.16 -18.43
C ARG A 169 14.44 -16.79 -18.87
N ILE A 170 15.43 -17.03 -18.03
CA ILE A 170 16.86 -16.75 -18.23
C ILE A 170 17.66 -18.02 -17.94
N PRO A 171 17.90 -18.87 -18.96
CA PRO A 171 18.53 -20.17 -18.75
C PRO A 171 19.96 -20.14 -18.16
N SER A 172 20.67 -19.01 -18.30
CA SER A 172 21.98 -18.84 -17.68
C SER A 172 21.94 -18.89 -16.15
N LEU A 173 20.80 -18.61 -15.53
CA LEU A 173 20.60 -18.73 -14.06
C LEU A 173 20.79 -20.17 -13.57
N ALA A 174 20.54 -21.19 -14.41
CA ALA A 174 20.78 -22.59 -14.05
C ALA A 174 22.25 -22.94 -13.87
N LYS A 175 23.16 -22.09 -14.35
CA LYS A 175 24.63 -22.37 -14.38
C LYS A 175 25.41 -21.49 -13.42
N VAL A 176 24.75 -20.63 -12.67
CA VAL A 176 25.38 -19.65 -11.79
C VAL A 176 24.96 -19.86 -10.35
N GLY A 177 25.86 -19.69 -9.40
CA GLY A 177 25.58 -19.78 -7.96
C GLY A 177 24.83 -18.54 -7.44
N ILE A 178 24.22 -18.70 -6.28
CA ILE A 178 23.64 -17.58 -5.51
C ILE A 178 24.72 -17.06 -4.57
N ARG A 179 25.08 -15.77 -4.76
CA ARG A 179 26.04 -15.07 -3.90
C ARG A 179 25.39 -14.58 -2.61
N LYS A 180 24.15 -14.11 -2.70
CA LYS A 180 23.39 -13.61 -1.57
C LYS A 180 21.91 -13.94 -1.75
N PHE A 181 21.32 -14.46 -0.70
CA PHE A 181 19.89 -14.46 -0.49
C PHE A 181 19.56 -13.30 0.46
N PHE A 182 18.59 -12.49 0.11
CA PHE A 182 18.12 -11.42 0.95
C PHE A 182 16.65 -11.65 1.29
N SER A 183 16.32 -11.52 2.57
CA SER A 183 14.96 -11.44 3.07
C SER A 183 14.90 -10.29 4.07
N GLY A 184 14.13 -9.27 3.79
CA GLY A 184 14.02 -8.10 4.66
C GLY A 184 12.60 -7.53 4.69
N PRO A 185 12.27 -6.71 5.70
CA PRO A 185 10.94 -6.14 5.83
C PRO A 185 10.74 -4.97 4.88
N GLU A 186 9.61 -4.96 4.18
CA GLU A 186 9.14 -3.83 3.39
C GLU A 186 7.70 -3.49 3.70
N SER A 187 7.37 -2.18 3.84
CA SER A 187 6.05 -1.75 4.31
C SER A 187 5.02 -1.61 3.22
N PHE A 188 3.85 -2.19 3.45
CA PHE A 188 2.69 -2.15 2.55
C PHE A 188 1.46 -1.56 3.24
N THR A 189 0.58 -0.99 2.45
CA THR A 189 -0.71 -0.40 2.84
C THR A 189 -1.87 -1.30 2.39
N PRO A 190 -3.10 -1.08 2.88
CA PRO A 190 -4.23 -1.94 2.51
C PRO A 190 -4.63 -1.90 1.03
N ASP A 191 -4.21 -0.88 0.28
CA ASP A 191 -4.62 -0.61 -1.10
C ASP A 191 -3.46 -0.36 -2.06
N THR A 192 -2.22 -0.58 -1.63
CA THR A 192 -0.99 -0.35 -2.40
C THR A 192 -0.71 1.13 -2.75
N ASN A 193 -1.44 2.07 -2.20
CA ASN A 193 -1.16 3.50 -2.35
C ASN A 193 -0.47 4.05 -1.09
N CYS A 194 0.44 5.01 -1.25
CA CYS A 194 1.11 5.62 -0.10
C CYS A 194 0.14 6.43 0.78
N LEU A 195 0.60 6.78 1.97
CA LEU A 195 -0.14 7.54 2.96
C LEU A 195 0.45 8.93 3.05
N LEU A 196 -0.31 9.93 2.65
CA LEU A 196 0.07 11.34 2.70
C LEU A 196 -0.97 12.16 3.47
N GLY A 197 -0.54 13.28 4.03
CA GLY A 197 -1.42 14.33 4.54
C GLY A 197 -1.54 14.40 6.05
N GLU A 198 -2.36 15.33 6.51
CA GLU A 198 -2.60 15.57 7.93
C GLU A 198 -3.51 14.52 8.52
N ALA A 199 -3.05 13.91 9.62
CA ALA A 199 -3.83 12.90 10.36
C ALA A 199 -5.06 13.55 11.01
N PRO A 200 -6.26 12.96 10.90
CA PRO A 200 -7.48 13.55 11.43
C PRO A 200 -7.54 13.59 12.96
N GLU A 201 -6.78 12.75 13.64
CA GLU A 201 -6.79 12.64 15.09
C GLU A 201 -5.95 13.72 15.80
N VAL A 202 -4.87 14.19 15.15
CA VAL A 202 -3.91 15.12 15.75
C VAL A 202 -3.56 16.21 14.76
N LYS A 203 -3.95 17.45 15.07
CA LYS A 203 -3.66 18.63 14.24
C LYS A 203 -2.17 18.87 14.10
N ASN A 204 -1.72 19.22 12.90
CA ASN A 204 -0.32 19.48 12.54
C ASN A 204 0.58 18.23 12.56
N PHE A 205 -0.03 17.04 12.65
CA PHE A 205 0.67 15.77 12.48
C PHE A 205 0.45 15.27 11.05
N PHE A 206 1.50 15.30 10.25
CA PHE A 206 1.48 14.83 8.86
C PHE A 206 2.12 13.46 8.74
N VAL A 207 1.65 12.67 7.79
CA VAL A 207 2.24 11.40 7.41
C VAL A 207 2.76 11.44 5.99
N CYS A 208 3.88 10.77 5.75
CA CYS A 208 4.48 10.58 4.43
C CYS A 208 5.19 9.22 4.44
N CYS A 209 4.44 8.14 4.28
CA CYS A 209 4.93 6.77 4.47
C CYS A 209 4.13 5.74 3.65
N GLY A 210 4.52 4.44 3.75
CA GLY A 210 3.80 3.35 3.11
C GLY A 210 3.90 3.37 1.58
N PHE A 211 5.10 3.51 1.03
CA PHE A 211 5.31 3.69 -0.41
C PHE A 211 5.27 2.39 -1.23
N ASN A 212 5.04 1.24 -0.63
CA ASN A 212 4.77 -0.01 -1.34
C ASN A 212 5.79 -0.32 -2.45
N SER A 213 7.09 -0.31 -2.13
CA SER A 213 8.20 -0.61 -3.06
C SER A 213 8.46 0.44 -4.17
N ILE A 214 7.70 1.52 -4.23
CA ILE A 214 7.86 2.58 -5.25
C ILE A 214 8.32 3.92 -4.66
N GLY A 215 8.92 3.90 -3.46
CA GLY A 215 9.33 5.10 -2.73
C GLY A 215 10.33 5.97 -3.49
N ILE A 216 11.31 5.38 -4.19
CA ILE A 216 12.34 6.14 -4.91
C ILE A 216 11.71 7.01 -6.01
N VAL A 217 10.83 6.45 -6.81
CA VAL A 217 10.19 7.16 -7.91
C VAL A 217 9.13 8.18 -7.44
N THR A 218 8.54 7.97 -6.27
CA THR A 218 7.44 8.83 -5.75
C THR A 218 7.90 9.85 -4.72
N ALA A 219 9.07 9.68 -4.11
CA ALA A 219 9.54 10.50 -2.98
C ALA A 219 9.57 12.02 -3.29
N GLY A 220 10.02 12.41 -4.49
CA GLY A 220 10.09 13.81 -4.89
C GLY A 220 8.71 14.47 -4.95
N GLY A 221 7.73 13.80 -5.57
CA GLY A 221 6.34 14.26 -5.64
C GLY A 221 5.68 14.31 -4.27
N ALA A 222 5.85 13.26 -3.46
CA ALA A 222 5.29 13.17 -2.12
C ALA A 222 5.86 14.26 -1.19
N GLY A 223 7.17 14.51 -1.26
CA GLY A 223 7.81 15.57 -0.49
C GLY A 223 7.29 16.96 -0.85
N ARG A 224 7.18 17.29 -2.16
CA ARG A 224 6.62 18.53 -2.66
C ARG A 224 5.18 18.73 -2.18
N ILE A 225 4.33 17.75 -2.38
CA ILE A 225 2.91 17.80 -1.98
C ILE A 225 2.78 18.01 -0.47
N THR A 226 3.54 17.27 0.33
CA THR A 226 3.51 17.42 1.79
C THR A 226 3.94 18.83 2.22
N ALA A 227 5.00 19.37 1.62
CA ALA A 227 5.49 20.72 1.91
C ALA A 227 4.47 21.80 1.50
N ASP A 228 3.87 21.67 0.32
CA ASP A 228 2.81 22.56 -0.16
C ASP A 228 1.59 22.54 0.77
N TRP A 229 1.16 21.35 1.17
CA TRP A 229 0.04 21.18 2.10
C TRP A 229 0.30 21.85 3.46
N MET A 230 1.49 21.64 4.03
CA MET A 230 1.88 22.26 5.30
C MET A 230 1.97 23.78 5.21
N SER A 231 2.48 24.31 4.11
CA SER A 231 2.70 25.75 3.93
C SER A 231 1.43 26.53 3.58
N LYS A 232 0.58 25.96 2.71
CA LYS A 232 -0.64 26.57 2.19
C LYS A 232 -1.89 26.21 3.01
N GLY A 233 -1.85 25.11 3.79
CA GLY A 233 -2.99 24.57 4.53
C GLY A 233 -3.94 23.70 3.71
N PHE A 234 -3.68 23.54 2.41
CA PHE A 234 -4.45 22.70 1.50
C PHE A 234 -3.59 22.22 0.33
N VAL A 235 -4.08 21.24 -0.41
CA VAL A 235 -3.51 20.78 -1.69
C VAL A 235 -4.43 21.16 -2.84
N GLN A 236 -3.85 21.46 -3.99
CA GLN A 236 -4.61 21.78 -5.21
C GLN A 236 -4.99 20.55 -6.00
N GLU A 237 -4.18 19.49 -5.91
CA GLU A 237 -4.39 18.24 -6.60
C GLU A 237 -5.45 17.38 -5.90
N ASP A 238 -6.19 16.58 -6.65
CA ASP A 238 -7.04 15.53 -6.09
C ASP A 238 -6.17 14.38 -5.58
N LEU A 239 -5.98 14.32 -4.28
CA LEU A 239 -5.17 13.33 -3.58
C LEU A 239 -6.00 12.31 -2.80
N PHE A 240 -7.30 12.19 -3.05
CA PHE A 240 -8.16 11.30 -2.28
C PHE A 240 -7.59 9.88 -2.15
N SER A 241 -7.02 9.35 -3.23
CA SER A 241 -6.40 8.01 -3.23
C SER A 241 -5.11 7.88 -2.42
N LEU A 242 -4.49 8.99 -2.01
CA LEU A 242 -3.25 9.04 -1.23
C LEU A 242 -3.47 9.59 0.19
N ASP A 243 -4.56 10.32 0.39
CA ASP A 243 -4.88 10.95 1.67
C ASP A 243 -5.11 9.90 2.76
N ILE A 244 -4.44 10.06 3.91
CA ILE A 244 -4.60 9.14 5.05
C ILE A 244 -6.06 9.05 5.52
N ARG A 245 -6.86 10.11 5.33
CA ARG A 245 -8.28 10.16 5.70
C ARG A 245 -9.17 9.21 4.92
N ARG A 246 -8.67 8.58 3.84
CA ARG A 246 -9.40 7.50 3.13
C ARG A 246 -9.56 6.23 3.95
N PHE A 247 -8.78 6.11 5.03
CA PHE A 247 -8.84 4.96 5.91
C PHE A 247 -9.52 5.27 7.24
N GLU A 248 -10.22 4.27 7.76
CA GLU A 248 -10.80 4.30 9.08
C GLU A 248 -9.91 3.57 10.10
N LYS A 249 -10.15 3.83 11.37
CA LYS A 249 -9.36 3.32 12.49
C LYS A 249 -9.15 1.78 12.47
N PHE A 250 -10.16 1.01 12.05
CA PHE A 250 -10.05 -0.46 12.03
C PHE A 250 -9.01 -0.97 11.02
N HIS A 251 -8.72 -0.21 9.94
CA HIS A 251 -7.69 -0.58 8.97
C HIS A 251 -6.28 -0.63 9.59
N SER A 252 -6.05 0.08 10.70
CA SER A 252 -4.79 0.04 11.45
C SER A 252 -4.75 -1.06 12.50
N SER A 253 -5.84 -1.83 12.70
CA SER A 253 -5.81 -2.95 13.63
C SER A 253 -4.82 -4.00 13.14
N ARG A 254 -4.03 -4.56 14.08
CA ARG A 254 -2.95 -5.50 13.72
C ARG A 254 -3.48 -6.70 12.95
N LYS A 255 -4.62 -7.26 13.39
CA LYS A 255 -5.25 -8.41 12.73
C LYS A 255 -5.61 -8.09 11.27
N PHE A 256 -6.26 -6.94 11.04
CA PHE A 256 -6.66 -6.54 9.70
C PHE A 256 -5.45 -6.32 8.79
N ILE A 257 -4.50 -5.49 9.24
CA ILE A 257 -3.41 -5.07 8.37
C ILE A 257 -2.42 -6.19 8.06
N MET A 258 -2.09 -7.05 9.03
CA MET A 258 -1.22 -8.19 8.81
C MET A 258 -1.76 -9.17 7.77
N GLU A 259 -3.06 -9.46 7.80
CA GLU A 259 -3.71 -10.31 6.82
C GLU A 259 -3.80 -9.62 5.45
N ARG A 260 -4.11 -8.32 5.43
CA ARG A 260 -4.30 -7.54 4.21
C ARG A 260 -3.00 -7.35 3.41
N VAL A 261 -1.88 -7.05 4.06
CA VAL A 261 -0.63 -6.77 3.35
C VAL A 261 -0.09 -8.00 2.63
N THR A 262 -0.32 -9.22 3.14
CA THR A 262 0.09 -10.46 2.45
C THR A 262 -0.55 -10.65 1.07
N GLU A 263 -1.71 -10.05 0.83
CA GLU A 263 -2.35 -10.00 -0.49
C GLU A 263 -1.88 -8.78 -1.29
N THR A 264 -1.69 -7.64 -0.62
CA THR A 264 -1.42 -6.38 -1.34
C THR A 264 -0.01 -6.31 -1.90
N LEU A 265 0.99 -6.97 -1.31
CA LEU A 265 2.31 -7.11 -1.91
C LEU A 265 2.21 -7.72 -3.31
N GLY A 266 1.56 -8.85 -3.44
CA GLY A 266 1.40 -9.53 -4.74
C GLY A 266 0.53 -8.74 -5.73
N ASN A 267 -0.34 -7.85 -5.26
CA ASN A 267 -1.16 -7.02 -6.13
C ASN A 267 -0.34 -6.03 -6.98
N LEU A 268 0.89 -5.71 -6.62
CA LEU A 268 1.78 -4.91 -7.46
C LEU A 268 2.03 -5.57 -8.83
N TYR A 269 2.02 -6.91 -8.87
CA TYR A 269 2.27 -7.68 -10.10
C TYR A 269 1.04 -8.47 -10.58
N ALA A 270 -0.04 -8.48 -9.82
CA ALA A 270 -1.26 -9.17 -10.22
C ALA A 270 -2.00 -8.44 -11.34
N MET A 271 -2.83 -9.17 -12.07
CA MET A 271 -3.74 -8.58 -13.05
C MET A 271 -4.75 -7.65 -12.35
N HIS A 272 -4.81 -6.40 -12.79
CA HIS A 272 -5.74 -5.39 -12.29
C HIS A 272 -7.07 -5.46 -13.06
N TRP A 273 -7.84 -6.53 -12.80
CA TRP A 273 -9.14 -6.72 -13.39
C TRP A 273 -10.11 -5.58 -13.01
N PRO A 274 -10.97 -5.12 -13.93
CA PRO A 274 -12.07 -4.23 -13.57
C PRO A 274 -12.91 -4.83 -12.44
N TYR A 275 -13.26 -4.01 -11.46
CA TYR A 275 -14.07 -4.40 -10.27
C TYR A 275 -13.43 -5.46 -9.37
N LYS A 276 -12.12 -5.68 -9.49
CA LYS A 276 -11.39 -6.64 -8.64
C LYS A 276 -11.60 -6.33 -7.17
N GLN A 277 -11.96 -7.37 -6.40
CA GLN A 277 -12.13 -7.31 -4.95
C GLN A 277 -10.97 -8.01 -4.24
N LEU A 278 -10.50 -7.41 -3.15
CA LEU A 278 -9.54 -8.06 -2.26
C LEU A 278 -10.23 -9.19 -1.48
N LYS A 279 -9.50 -10.26 -1.20
CA LYS A 279 -10.02 -11.48 -0.58
C LYS A 279 -9.77 -11.54 0.92
N THR A 280 -8.67 -10.95 1.39
CA THR A 280 -8.28 -10.94 2.79
C THR A 280 -9.05 -9.89 3.59
N SER A 281 -9.07 -10.03 4.90
CA SER A 281 -9.64 -9.07 5.87
C SER A 281 -11.04 -8.59 5.49
N ARG A 282 -11.89 -9.51 5.04
CA ARG A 282 -13.30 -9.25 4.68
C ARG A 282 -14.20 -9.19 5.93
N ASN A 283 -15.44 -8.81 5.76
CA ASN A 283 -16.48 -8.79 6.77
C ASN A 283 -16.19 -7.86 7.97
N GLN A 284 -15.53 -6.73 7.73
CA GLN A 284 -15.21 -5.76 8.78
C GLN A 284 -16.44 -4.95 9.23
N LYS A 285 -17.27 -4.55 8.27
CA LYS A 285 -18.54 -3.86 8.51
C LYS A 285 -19.64 -4.53 7.73
N LEU A 286 -20.65 -5.01 8.43
CA LEU A 286 -21.81 -5.68 7.84
C LEU A 286 -23.04 -4.77 7.97
N PHE A 287 -23.92 -4.85 7.00
CA PHE A 287 -25.23 -4.22 7.09
C PHE A 287 -26.18 -4.98 8.03
N PRO A 288 -27.18 -4.32 8.58
CA PRO A 288 -28.22 -5.02 9.36
C PRO A 288 -28.86 -6.20 8.61
N TYR A 289 -29.05 -6.05 7.31
CA TYR A 289 -29.66 -7.08 6.42
C TYR A 289 -28.63 -7.94 5.68
N HIS A 290 -27.38 -7.98 6.13
CA HIS A 290 -26.31 -8.71 5.42
C HIS A 290 -26.66 -10.18 5.18
N LYS A 291 -27.27 -10.84 6.17
CA LYS A 291 -27.67 -12.24 6.07
C LYS A 291 -28.74 -12.44 5.00
N GLU A 292 -29.79 -11.64 5.02
CA GLU A 292 -30.90 -11.69 4.07
C GLU A 292 -30.44 -11.38 2.64
N LEU A 293 -29.55 -10.40 2.49
CA LEU A 293 -28.94 -10.08 1.20
C LEU A 293 -28.09 -11.24 0.66
N LYS A 294 -27.35 -11.91 1.52
CA LYS A 294 -26.57 -13.10 1.16
C LYS A 294 -27.47 -14.25 0.74
N GLU A 295 -28.56 -14.51 1.46
CA GLU A 295 -29.56 -15.52 1.14
C GLU A 295 -30.28 -15.20 -0.17
N ALA A 296 -30.46 -13.91 -0.49
CA ALA A 296 -30.97 -13.45 -1.78
C ALA A 296 -29.96 -13.55 -2.94
N GLY A 297 -28.76 -14.07 -2.70
CA GLY A 297 -27.73 -14.28 -3.72
C GLY A 297 -26.80 -13.08 -3.96
N ALA A 298 -26.67 -12.16 -3.02
CA ALA A 298 -25.77 -11.03 -3.15
C ALA A 298 -24.31 -11.47 -3.30
N CYS A 299 -23.61 -10.93 -4.29
CA CYS A 299 -22.17 -10.95 -4.41
C CYS A 299 -21.63 -9.66 -3.79
N PHE A 300 -20.83 -9.79 -2.72
CA PHE A 300 -20.35 -8.65 -1.95
C PHE A 300 -18.99 -8.14 -2.44
N GLY A 301 -18.82 -6.82 -2.34
CA GLY A 301 -17.56 -6.11 -2.46
C GLY A 301 -17.33 -5.22 -1.25
N ALA A 302 -16.05 -5.04 -0.87
CA ALA A 302 -15.69 -4.15 0.24
C ALA A 302 -15.57 -2.69 -0.26
N VAL A 303 -16.38 -1.80 0.29
CA VAL A 303 -16.33 -0.35 0.03
C VAL A 303 -16.27 0.37 1.37
N ALA A 304 -15.19 1.10 1.64
CA ALA A 304 -14.93 1.74 2.93
C ALA A 304 -15.12 0.78 4.14
N GLY A 305 -14.73 -0.47 3.95
CA GLY A 305 -14.86 -1.56 4.94
C GLY A 305 -16.25 -2.19 5.05
N PHE A 306 -17.28 -1.64 4.41
CA PHE A 306 -18.58 -2.27 4.34
C PHE A 306 -18.63 -3.39 3.28
N GLU A 307 -19.19 -4.53 3.65
CA GLU A 307 -19.55 -5.59 2.71
C GLU A 307 -20.83 -5.19 1.98
N ARG A 308 -20.65 -4.52 0.85
CA ARG A 308 -21.75 -3.97 0.05
C ARG A 308 -22.19 -4.97 -1.01
N PRO A 309 -23.51 -5.23 -1.20
CA PRO A 309 -23.99 -6.01 -2.32
C PRO A 309 -23.68 -5.26 -3.62
N MET A 310 -22.94 -5.89 -4.52
CA MET A 310 -22.53 -5.29 -5.79
C MET A 310 -23.45 -5.73 -6.94
N TRP A 311 -23.92 -6.96 -6.90
CA TRP A 311 -24.88 -7.57 -7.82
C TRP A 311 -25.45 -8.84 -7.20
N TYR A 312 -26.56 -9.36 -7.76
CA TYR A 312 -27.20 -10.55 -7.23
C TYR A 312 -27.13 -11.70 -8.24
N ALA A 313 -26.62 -12.85 -7.78
CA ALA A 313 -26.57 -14.06 -8.57
C ALA A 313 -27.99 -14.65 -8.72
N THR A 314 -28.44 -14.86 -9.94
CA THR A 314 -29.71 -15.47 -10.28
C THR A 314 -29.51 -16.87 -10.85
N ASN A 315 -30.59 -17.68 -10.88
CA ASN A 315 -30.59 -18.97 -11.57
C ASN A 315 -29.48 -19.96 -11.12
N ASN A 316 -29.31 -20.14 -9.80
CA ASN A 316 -28.33 -21.04 -9.20
C ASN A 316 -26.85 -20.75 -9.55
N LYS A 317 -26.54 -19.57 -10.05
CA LYS A 317 -25.16 -19.11 -10.26
C LYS A 317 -24.50 -18.83 -8.90
N LYS A 318 -23.18 -18.98 -8.86
CA LYS A 318 -22.40 -18.59 -7.68
C LYS A 318 -22.28 -17.09 -7.58
N ALA A 319 -22.51 -16.53 -6.39
CA ALA A 319 -22.32 -15.12 -6.07
C ALA A 319 -20.82 -14.80 -5.91
N GLN A 320 -20.06 -14.89 -6.98
CA GLN A 320 -18.62 -14.61 -7.05
C GLN A 320 -18.26 -13.98 -8.39
N TYR A 321 -17.23 -13.12 -8.39
CA TYR A 321 -16.72 -12.54 -9.63
C TYR A 321 -15.92 -13.55 -10.46
N GLU A 322 -16.17 -13.57 -11.77
CA GLU A 322 -15.32 -14.16 -12.80
C GLU A 322 -14.73 -13.01 -13.61
N TYR A 323 -13.47 -12.69 -13.30
CA TYR A 323 -12.83 -11.49 -13.84
C TYR A 323 -12.47 -11.61 -15.32
N SER A 324 -12.74 -10.57 -16.08
CA SER A 324 -12.43 -10.46 -17.51
C SER A 324 -12.34 -8.98 -17.89
N PHE A 325 -11.64 -8.66 -18.98
CA PHE A 325 -11.68 -7.35 -19.64
C PHE A 325 -12.87 -7.23 -20.61
N ASN A 326 -13.53 -8.35 -20.92
CA ASN A 326 -14.83 -8.38 -21.61
C ASN A 326 -15.97 -8.26 -20.61
N TYR A 327 -17.21 -8.51 -21.05
CA TYR A 327 -18.34 -8.60 -20.14
C TYR A 327 -18.10 -9.71 -19.11
N GLN A 328 -18.12 -9.32 -17.84
CA GLN A 328 -17.96 -10.23 -16.73
C GLN A 328 -19.29 -10.93 -16.41
N ASN A 329 -19.23 -11.99 -15.62
CA ASN A 329 -20.39 -12.83 -15.29
C ASN A 329 -21.51 -12.10 -14.54
N TRP A 330 -21.25 -10.95 -13.94
CA TRP A 330 -22.24 -10.11 -13.26
C TRP A 330 -23.07 -9.25 -14.22
N TYR A 331 -22.59 -9.02 -15.45
CA TYR A 331 -23.23 -8.09 -16.39
C TYR A 331 -24.71 -8.42 -16.70
N PRO A 332 -25.09 -9.69 -17.00
CA PRO A 332 -26.51 -10.02 -17.23
C PRO A 332 -27.38 -9.80 -15.99
N ALA A 333 -26.82 -9.99 -14.78
CA ALA A 333 -27.54 -9.73 -13.54
C ALA A 333 -27.80 -8.23 -13.35
N ALA A 334 -26.78 -7.40 -13.53
CA ALA A 334 -26.89 -5.95 -13.44
C ALA A 334 -27.86 -5.37 -14.52
N GLU A 335 -27.86 -5.93 -15.73
CA GLU A 335 -28.81 -5.56 -16.79
C GLU A 335 -30.25 -5.87 -16.37
N TYR A 336 -30.48 -7.06 -15.82
CA TYR A 336 -31.82 -7.47 -15.31
C TYR A 336 -32.26 -6.58 -14.15
N GLU A 337 -31.39 -6.34 -13.15
CA GLU A 337 -31.70 -5.48 -12.00
C GLU A 337 -32.03 -4.05 -12.45
N THR A 338 -31.25 -3.47 -13.34
CA THR A 338 -31.45 -2.12 -13.87
C THR A 338 -32.76 -2.03 -14.64
N THR A 339 -33.09 -3.03 -15.48
CA THR A 339 -34.33 -3.08 -16.26
C THR A 339 -35.53 -3.22 -15.34
N THR A 340 -35.43 -4.06 -14.32
CA THR A 340 -36.49 -4.27 -13.33
C THR A 340 -36.72 -3.02 -12.50
N ALA A 341 -35.69 -2.34 -12.03
CA ALA A 341 -35.80 -1.10 -11.27
C ALA A 341 -36.48 0.02 -12.06
N ARG A 342 -36.35 0.05 -13.41
CA ARG A 342 -37.02 1.03 -14.26
C ARG A 342 -38.49 0.72 -14.54
N LYS A 343 -38.90 -0.54 -14.50
CA LYS A 343 -40.25 -1.00 -14.90
C LYS A 343 -41.10 -1.40 -13.70
N HIS A 344 -40.51 -1.71 -12.58
CA HIS A 344 -41.15 -2.27 -11.39
C HIS A 344 -40.61 -1.61 -10.12
N VAL A 345 -40.92 -2.19 -8.97
CA VAL A 345 -40.43 -1.74 -7.66
C VAL A 345 -39.05 -2.31 -7.42
N ALA A 346 -38.17 -1.47 -6.89
CA ALA A 346 -36.83 -1.85 -6.48
C ALA A 346 -36.49 -1.36 -5.04
N LEU A 347 -35.72 -2.13 -4.33
CA LEU A 347 -35.18 -1.78 -3.00
C LEU A 347 -33.68 -1.53 -3.12
N PHE A 348 -33.23 -0.37 -2.64
CA PHE A 348 -31.83 0.01 -2.64
C PHE A 348 -31.32 0.07 -1.21
N GLU A 349 -30.28 -0.70 -0.90
CA GLU A 349 -29.61 -0.66 0.38
C GLU A 349 -28.58 0.49 0.41
N LEU A 350 -28.86 1.53 1.22
CA LEU A 350 -28.07 2.77 1.29
C LEU A 350 -27.41 3.01 2.67
N THR A 351 -27.32 1.98 3.50
CA THR A 351 -26.71 2.10 4.85
C THR A 351 -25.29 2.67 4.85
N PRO A 352 -24.39 2.38 3.86
CA PRO A 352 -23.04 2.91 3.88
C PRO A 352 -22.93 4.40 3.55
N PHE A 353 -23.98 4.99 2.98
CA PHE A 353 -23.97 6.43 2.70
C PHE A 353 -24.10 7.23 3.98
N ALA A 354 -23.38 8.35 4.07
CA ALA A 354 -23.52 9.29 5.16
C ALA A 354 -24.93 9.89 5.21
N LYS A 355 -25.45 10.09 6.40
CA LYS A 355 -26.71 10.77 6.66
C LYS A 355 -26.38 12.08 7.38
N PHE A 356 -26.87 13.19 6.86
CA PHE A 356 -26.66 14.50 7.43
C PHE A 356 -28.00 15.14 7.77
N ASP A 357 -28.12 15.68 8.97
CA ASP A 357 -29.23 16.55 9.38
C ASP A 357 -28.77 17.99 9.29
N LEU A 358 -29.35 18.77 8.39
CA LEU A 358 -29.18 20.23 8.38
C LEU A 358 -30.36 20.87 9.13
N LYS A 359 -30.06 21.61 10.21
CA LYS A 359 -31.06 22.23 11.10
C LYS A 359 -30.85 23.74 11.18
N GLY A 360 -31.93 24.49 11.17
CA GLY A 360 -31.93 25.95 11.27
C GLY A 360 -33.01 26.58 10.40
N ASP A 361 -33.33 27.83 10.66
CA ASP A 361 -34.40 28.55 9.97
C ASP A 361 -34.13 28.70 8.46
N TYR A 362 -32.86 28.70 8.08
CA TYR A 362 -32.40 28.82 6.68
C TYR A 362 -31.96 27.50 6.07
N ALA A 363 -32.15 26.36 6.74
CA ALA A 363 -31.67 25.06 6.27
C ALA A 363 -32.14 24.70 4.84
N HIS A 364 -33.35 25.06 4.48
CA HIS A 364 -33.88 24.85 3.14
C HIS A 364 -33.21 25.72 2.09
N GLN A 365 -32.91 26.97 2.43
CA GLN A 365 -32.27 27.93 1.51
C GLN A 365 -30.80 27.56 1.26
N GLU A 366 -30.10 27.03 2.27
CA GLU A 366 -28.71 26.58 2.14
C GLU A 366 -28.56 25.33 1.28
N LEU A 367 -29.65 24.58 1.06
CA LEU A 367 -29.65 23.38 0.21
C LEU A 367 -30.04 23.64 -1.25
N GLN A 368 -30.53 24.84 -1.59
CA GLN A 368 -30.88 25.27 -2.94
C GLN A 368 -29.76 26.02 -3.63
#